data_7c92c1296a0c90f425a21293b68d2a4c
#
_entry.id   7c92c1296a0c90f425a21293b68d2a4c
#
_cell.length_a   1.000
_cell.length_b   1.000
_cell.length_c   1.000
_cell.angle_alpha   90.00
_cell.angle_beta   90.00
_cell.angle_gamma   90.00
#
_symmetry.space_group_name_H-M   'P 1'
#
loop_
_entity.id
_entity.type
_entity.pdbx_description
1 polymer ?
#
loop_
_entity_poly.entity_id
_entity_poly.type
_entity_poly.pdbx_seq_one_letter_code
_entity_poly.pdbx_strand_id
1 'polypeptide(L)'
;MSTGRAMEILDCYPDSVLQHCQKIGEGVYGEVYLLRNPKGGTSVLKIIPIEGSLMVNGERQKKYEEILSEIIISMELSNLRKNPVNSTSGFTELQEVKCVQGCYPERLIDLWHLYDETKGSENDCPDCFLDDQLYIILQLADAGKDLESFVFANAQQALAMFKQVAFALAVAEEELHFEHRDLHWGNILLKQVDKSTKIRFTLNGNTYIVPTKGIQATIIDFTLSRVEHDGVVIFNDLSLDPDLFTAEGDYQFDIYRLMQKENGNNWQSFVPHTNLLWLHYILDKSITLLRYKNPTRKLHKEYIIKLKELEDVVLSCRSVKDFVLHCLT
;
A
#
# COMPACT_ATOMS: atom_id res chain seq x y z
N MET A 1 19.88 17.29 -24.82
CA MET A 1 20.83 17.36 -23.70
C MET A 1 20.00 17.71 -22.47
N SER A 2 19.78 16.77 -21.57
CA SER A 2 19.10 17.03 -20.30
C SER A 2 20.05 17.90 -19.48
N THR A 3 19.65 19.12 -19.19
CA THR A 3 20.32 19.97 -18.22
C THR A 3 20.04 19.31 -16.85
N GLY A 4 20.99 18.70 -16.21
CA GLY A 4 20.84 17.93 -14.97
C GLY A 4 20.25 18.67 -13.75
N ARG A 5 19.22 19.46 -13.99
CA ARG A 5 18.46 20.24 -12.99
C ARG A 5 17.04 19.67 -12.93
N ALA A 6 16.51 19.45 -11.72
CA ALA A 6 15.12 19.07 -11.50
C ALA A 6 14.18 20.14 -12.11
N MET A 7 13.01 19.71 -12.58
CA MET A 7 11.99 20.64 -13.08
C MET A 7 11.33 21.36 -11.90
N GLU A 8 10.89 22.59 -12.12
CA GLU A 8 10.11 23.32 -11.11
C GLU A 8 8.77 22.61 -10.86
N ILE A 9 8.36 22.53 -9.59
CA ILE A 9 7.12 21.84 -9.22
C ILE A 9 5.89 22.44 -9.90
N LEU A 10 5.83 23.78 -10.05
CA LEU A 10 4.72 24.47 -10.70
C LEU A 10 4.73 24.34 -12.24
N ASP A 11 5.87 24.03 -12.85
CA ASP A 11 5.94 23.70 -14.28
C ASP A 11 5.30 22.31 -14.53
N CYS A 12 5.48 21.37 -13.58
CA CYS A 12 4.91 20.04 -13.67
C CYS A 12 3.44 19.98 -13.24
N TYR A 13 3.09 20.76 -12.23
CA TYR A 13 1.76 20.83 -11.62
C TYR A 13 1.34 22.28 -11.45
N PRO A 14 0.92 22.98 -12.51
CA PRO A 14 0.47 24.37 -12.45
C PRO A 14 -0.82 24.50 -11.63
N ASP A 15 -1.11 25.72 -11.15
CA ASP A 15 -2.29 26.01 -10.33
C ASP A 15 -3.60 25.55 -10.99
N SER A 16 -3.67 25.59 -12.32
CA SER A 16 -4.82 25.05 -13.09
C SER A 16 -5.04 23.55 -12.88
N VAL A 17 -4.01 22.80 -12.47
CA VAL A 17 -4.07 21.38 -12.08
C VAL A 17 -4.33 21.27 -10.59
N LEU A 18 -3.54 22.00 -9.77
CA LEU A 18 -3.58 21.91 -8.31
C LEU A 18 -4.91 22.38 -7.70
N GLN A 19 -5.67 23.26 -8.39
CA GLN A 19 -7.02 23.65 -7.97
C GLN A 19 -8.00 22.47 -7.88
N HIS A 20 -7.70 21.35 -8.54
CA HIS A 20 -8.52 20.12 -8.54
C HIS A 20 -8.00 19.08 -7.50
N CYS A 21 -7.03 19.45 -6.69
CA CYS A 21 -6.51 18.61 -5.62
C CYS A 21 -7.36 18.72 -4.34
N GLN A 22 -7.29 17.68 -3.53
CA GLN A 22 -7.79 17.61 -2.17
C GLN A 22 -6.79 16.80 -1.34
N LYS A 23 -6.35 17.31 -0.17
CA LYS A 23 -5.55 16.47 0.76
C LYS A 23 -6.43 15.36 1.32
N ILE A 24 -5.98 14.11 1.18
CA ILE A 24 -6.74 12.91 1.58
C ILE A 24 -6.06 12.12 2.70
N GLY A 25 -4.77 12.31 2.88
CA GLY A 25 -3.98 11.59 3.87
C GLY A 25 -2.59 12.17 3.98
N GLU A 26 -1.79 11.51 4.78
CA GLU A 26 -0.41 11.85 5.08
C GLU A 26 0.38 10.58 5.44
N GLY A 27 1.67 10.67 5.45
CA GLY A 27 2.59 9.65 5.94
C GLY A 27 3.79 10.33 6.58
N VAL A 28 4.60 9.59 7.30
CA VAL A 28 5.76 10.11 8.04
C VAL A 28 6.66 11.01 7.17
N TYR A 29 6.82 10.70 5.89
CA TYR A 29 7.72 11.40 4.99
C TYR A 29 7.04 12.31 3.97
N GLY A 30 5.73 12.54 4.05
CA GLY A 30 5.10 13.44 3.09
C GLY A 30 3.59 13.41 3.04
N GLU A 31 3.06 14.17 2.08
CA GLU A 31 1.65 14.50 1.97
C GLU A 31 0.98 13.76 0.82
N VAL A 32 -0.31 13.42 0.98
CA VAL A 32 -1.09 12.66 -0.01
C VAL A 32 -2.30 13.45 -0.46
N TYR A 33 -2.37 13.72 -1.77
CA TYR A 33 -3.46 14.48 -2.39
C TYR A 33 -4.19 13.65 -3.44
N LEU A 34 -5.51 13.73 -3.46
CA LEU A 34 -6.34 13.26 -4.56
C LEU A 34 -6.40 14.35 -5.63
N LEU A 35 -5.99 14.03 -6.84
CA LEU A 35 -6.10 14.88 -8.03
C LEU A 35 -7.29 14.41 -8.88
N ARG A 36 -8.24 15.29 -9.14
CA ARG A 36 -9.34 15.05 -10.10
C ARG A 36 -8.93 15.57 -11.48
N ASN A 37 -8.75 14.66 -12.42
CA ASN A 37 -8.37 15.04 -13.77
C ASN A 37 -9.54 15.74 -14.50
N PRO A 38 -9.32 16.90 -15.14
CA PRO A 38 -10.38 17.62 -15.87
C PRO A 38 -11.02 16.81 -16.99
N LYS A 39 -10.29 15.83 -17.55
CA LYS A 39 -10.76 14.91 -18.60
C LYS A 39 -11.49 13.68 -18.05
N GLY A 40 -11.70 13.61 -16.74
CA GLY A 40 -12.29 12.49 -16.03
C GLY A 40 -11.23 11.57 -15.39
N GLY A 41 -11.64 10.87 -14.32
CA GLY A 41 -10.76 10.03 -13.52
C GLY A 41 -10.09 10.75 -12.37
N THR A 42 -9.49 9.97 -11.50
CA THR A 42 -8.80 10.42 -10.29
C THR A 42 -7.43 9.76 -10.20
N SER A 43 -6.45 10.51 -9.70
CA SER A 43 -5.12 10.02 -9.37
C SER A 43 -4.77 10.45 -7.95
N VAL A 44 -3.80 9.81 -7.34
CA VAL A 44 -3.25 10.19 -6.03
C VAL A 44 -1.84 10.68 -6.24
N LEU A 45 -1.51 11.84 -5.65
CA LEU A 45 -0.15 12.38 -5.62
C LEU A 45 0.41 12.20 -4.21
N LYS A 46 1.47 11.40 -4.06
CA LYS A 46 2.27 11.30 -2.83
C LYS A 46 3.51 12.17 -3.03
N ILE A 47 3.62 13.25 -2.27
CA ILE A 47 4.70 14.25 -2.38
C ILE A 47 5.65 14.06 -1.22
N ILE A 48 6.89 13.69 -1.50
CA ILE A 48 7.89 13.31 -0.51
C ILE A 48 9.09 14.25 -0.65
N PRO A 49 9.37 15.12 0.34
CA PRO A 49 10.60 15.93 0.35
C PRO A 49 11.82 15.03 0.59
N ILE A 50 12.89 15.30 -0.17
CA ILE A 50 14.12 14.51 -0.15
C ILE A 50 15.35 15.40 -0.14
N GLU A 51 16.50 14.86 0.30
CA GLU A 51 17.84 15.46 0.23
C GLU A 51 18.02 16.76 1.04
N GLY A 52 16.97 17.31 1.64
CA GLY A 52 17.05 18.53 2.45
C GLY A 52 17.65 18.30 3.84
N SER A 53 17.99 19.40 4.50
CA SER A 53 18.51 19.41 5.87
C SER A 53 17.42 19.63 6.94
N LEU A 54 16.24 20.11 6.51
CA LEU A 54 15.09 20.28 7.41
C LEU A 54 14.52 18.93 7.78
N MET A 55 14.14 18.78 9.06
CA MET A 55 13.38 17.64 9.52
C MET A 55 11.97 17.68 8.94
N VAL A 56 11.39 16.51 8.69
CA VAL A 56 10.02 16.34 8.23
C VAL A 56 9.30 15.47 9.25
N ASN A 57 8.35 16.03 9.95
CA ASN A 57 7.57 15.31 10.97
C ASN A 57 8.44 14.64 12.05
N GLY A 58 9.52 15.31 12.45
CA GLY A 58 10.47 14.79 13.42
C GLY A 58 11.55 13.87 12.85
N GLU A 59 11.46 13.48 11.57
CA GLU A 59 12.39 12.59 10.90
C GLU A 59 13.31 13.32 9.91
N ARG A 60 14.49 12.78 9.64
CA ARG A 60 15.35 13.29 8.56
C ARG A 60 14.73 12.99 7.21
N GLN A 61 14.91 13.90 6.25
CA GLN A 61 14.48 13.62 4.88
C GLN A 61 15.21 12.41 4.29
N LYS A 62 14.48 11.59 3.52
CA LYS A 62 15.05 10.46 2.79
C LYS A 62 16.08 10.92 1.76
N LYS A 63 17.13 10.13 1.59
CA LYS A 63 18.09 10.29 0.50
C LYS A 63 17.58 9.63 -0.78
N TYR A 64 18.18 9.98 -1.93
CA TYR A 64 17.85 9.36 -3.23
C TYR A 64 17.88 7.84 -3.19
N GLU A 65 18.90 7.27 -2.55
CA GLU A 65 19.07 5.82 -2.46
C GLU A 65 17.94 5.16 -1.65
N GLU A 66 17.44 5.84 -0.62
CA GLU A 66 16.39 5.32 0.26
C GLU A 66 15.01 5.36 -0.43
N ILE A 67 14.70 6.44 -1.16
CA ILE A 67 13.43 6.54 -1.91
C ILE A 67 13.43 5.70 -3.18
N LEU A 68 14.60 5.45 -3.76
CA LEU A 68 14.75 4.66 -4.98
C LEU A 68 14.21 3.24 -4.81
N SER A 69 14.43 2.63 -3.63
CA SER A 69 13.91 1.30 -3.31
C SER A 69 12.38 1.26 -3.39
N GLU A 70 11.69 2.23 -2.77
CA GLU A 70 10.22 2.34 -2.81
C GLU A 70 9.71 2.54 -4.26
N ILE A 71 10.41 3.37 -5.04
CA ILE A 71 10.06 3.61 -6.46
C ILE A 71 10.17 2.33 -7.28
N ILE A 72 11.30 1.61 -7.17
CA ILE A 72 11.53 0.38 -7.95
C ILE A 72 10.52 -0.69 -7.56
N ILE A 73 10.29 -0.92 -6.26
CA ILE A 73 9.31 -1.89 -5.79
C ILE A 73 7.91 -1.54 -6.31
N SER A 74 7.50 -0.27 -6.24
CA SER A 74 6.22 0.20 -6.77
C SER A 74 6.09 -0.04 -8.27
N MET A 75 7.16 0.17 -9.02
CA MET A 75 7.20 -0.04 -10.47
C MET A 75 7.09 -1.53 -10.83
N GLU A 76 7.85 -2.40 -10.16
CA GLU A 76 7.83 -3.84 -10.40
C GLU A 76 6.45 -4.45 -10.09
N LEU A 77 5.86 -4.08 -8.95
CA LEU A 77 4.52 -4.53 -8.58
C LEU A 77 3.44 -3.99 -9.53
N SER A 78 3.56 -2.75 -10.00
CA SER A 78 2.67 -2.16 -11.00
C SER A 78 2.78 -2.90 -12.35
N ASN A 79 3.97 -3.35 -12.73
CA ASN A 79 4.23 -4.08 -13.98
C ASN A 79 3.64 -5.49 -13.98
N LEU A 80 3.37 -6.10 -12.81
CA LEU A 80 2.69 -7.41 -12.72
C LEU A 80 1.34 -7.45 -13.45
N ARG A 81 0.71 -6.29 -13.71
CA ARG A 81 -0.53 -6.21 -14.52
C ARG A 81 -0.37 -6.74 -15.93
N LYS A 82 0.85 -6.70 -16.48
CA LYS A 82 1.16 -7.02 -17.89
C LYS A 82 1.95 -8.33 -18.02
N ASN A 83 2.32 -8.97 -16.91
CA ASN A 83 3.12 -10.19 -16.95
C ASN A 83 2.25 -11.37 -17.48
N PRO A 84 2.72 -12.14 -18.46
CA PRO A 84 1.94 -13.20 -19.09
C PRO A 84 1.82 -14.46 -18.23
N VAL A 85 2.75 -14.70 -17.29
CA VAL A 85 2.86 -15.93 -16.50
C VAL A 85 2.33 -15.73 -15.09
N ASN A 86 2.68 -14.59 -14.47
CA ASN A 86 2.30 -14.24 -13.11
C ASN A 86 1.72 -12.83 -13.09
N SER A 87 0.40 -12.68 -13.24
CA SER A 87 -0.22 -11.36 -13.34
C SER A 87 -1.27 -11.08 -12.28
N THR A 88 -1.26 -9.83 -11.80
CA THR A 88 -2.24 -9.29 -10.88
C THR A 88 -2.43 -7.78 -11.06
N SER A 89 -3.65 -7.30 -10.80
CA SER A 89 -3.96 -5.87 -10.62
C SER A 89 -4.19 -5.52 -9.15
N GLY A 90 -3.77 -6.38 -8.23
CA GLY A 90 -4.02 -6.23 -6.79
C GLY A 90 -3.11 -5.22 -6.07
N PHE A 91 -2.09 -4.69 -6.74
CA PHE A 91 -1.23 -3.61 -6.23
C PHE A 91 -1.58 -2.28 -6.87
N THR A 92 -1.27 -1.17 -6.19
CA THR A 92 -1.50 0.16 -6.75
C THR A 92 -0.74 0.35 -8.06
N GLU A 93 -1.36 1.04 -9.01
CA GLU A 93 -0.72 1.33 -10.30
C GLU A 93 0.10 2.61 -10.17
N LEU A 94 1.41 2.50 -10.38
CA LEU A 94 2.30 3.63 -10.51
C LEU A 94 2.14 4.21 -11.93
N GLN A 95 1.56 5.40 -12.04
CA GLN A 95 1.30 6.07 -13.31
C GLN A 95 2.47 6.92 -13.77
N GLU A 96 3.11 7.64 -12.84
CA GLU A 96 4.22 8.53 -13.13
C GLU A 96 5.07 8.76 -11.87
N VAL A 97 6.37 9.00 -12.05
CA VAL A 97 7.30 9.46 -11.02
C VAL A 97 7.99 10.71 -11.52
N LYS A 98 8.00 11.76 -10.72
CA LYS A 98 8.72 13.01 -11.01
C LYS A 98 9.65 13.38 -9.86
N CYS A 99 10.85 13.83 -10.23
CA CYS A 99 11.72 14.57 -9.31
C CYS A 99 11.59 16.06 -9.65
N VAL A 100 11.13 16.86 -8.71
CA VAL A 100 10.86 18.29 -8.89
C VAL A 100 11.54 19.10 -7.79
N GLN A 101 11.70 20.42 -8.01
CA GLN A 101 12.33 21.36 -7.09
C GLN A 101 11.42 22.58 -6.91
N GLY A 102 11.54 23.27 -5.78
CA GLY A 102 10.89 24.54 -5.53
C GLY A 102 10.25 24.66 -4.16
N CYS A 103 9.66 25.82 -3.87
CA CYS A 103 8.81 26.01 -2.70
C CYS A 103 7.57 25.09 -2.80
N TYR A 104 7.04 24.67 -1.65
CA TYR A 104 5.78 23.93 -1.65
C TYR A 104 4.66 24.83 -2.19
N PRO A 105 3.81 24.36 -3.15
CA PRO A 105 2.80 25.22 -3.78
C PRO A 105 1.78 25.77 -2.78
N GLU A 106 1.50 27.06 -2.81
CA GLU A 106 0.54 27.74 -1.90
C GLU A 106 -0.82 27.03 -1.88
N ARG A 107 -1.30 26.60 -3.06
CA ARG A 107 -2.56 25.88 -3.15
C ARG A 107 -2.58 24.58 -2.36
N LEU A 108 -1.48 23.86 -2.29
CA LEU A 108 -1.37 22.62 -1.49
C LEU A 108 -1.22 22.94 0.00
N ILE A 109 -0.59 24.06 0.37
CA ILE A 109 -0.54 24.56 1.75
C ILE A 109 -1.95 24.91 2.23
N ASP A 110 -2.77 25.63 1.44
CA ASP A 110 -4.17 25.90 1.76
C ASP A 110 -4.95 24.61 2.05
N LEU A 111 -4.72 23.58 1.23
CA LEU A 111 -5.39 22.28 1.38
C LEU A 111 -4.88 21.51 2.61
N TRP A 112 -3.60 21.72 2.99
CA TRP A 112 -3.05 21.18 4.21
C TRP A 112 -3.72 21.82 5.44
N HIS A 113 -3.85 23.14 5.49
CA HIS A 113 -4.55 23.85 6.56
C HIS A 113 -6.02 23.42 6.69
N LEU A 114 -6.72 23.27 5.55
CA LEU A 114 -8.11 22.78 5.56
C LEU A 114 -8.21 21.36 6.11
N TYR A 115 -7.24 20.51 5.83
CA TYR A 115 -7.19 19.14 6.35
C TYR A 115 -6.92 19.15 7.86
N ASP A 116 -5.96 19.97 8.31
CA ASP A 116 -5.64 20.11 9.72
C ASP A 116 -6.85 20.61 10.54
N GLU A 117 -7.52 21.67 10.09
CA GLU A 117 -8.74 22.19 10.73
C GLU A 117 -9.88 21.16 10.83
N THR A 118 -10.02 20.26 9.85
CA THR A 118 -11.16 19.35 9.74
C THR A 118 -10.91 17.96 10.30
N LYS A 119 -9.67 17.49 10.28
CA LYS A 119 -9.31 16.12 10.67
C LYS A 119 -8.20 16.05 11.72
N GLY A 120 -7.43 17.13 11.86
CA GLY A 120 -6.17 17.14 12.57
C GLY A 120 -5.06 16.52 11.74
N SER A 121 -3.95 17.23 11.54
CA SER A 121 -2.74 16.70 10.92
C SER A 121 -1.76 16.27 12.00
N GLU A 122 -1.11 15.13 11.79
CA GLU A 122 0.02 14.68 12.61
C GLU A 122 1.35 15.18 12.04
N ASN A 123 1.32 15.74 10.80
CA ASN A 123 2.48 16.23 10.09
C ASN A 123 2.69 17.74 10.32
N ASP A 124 3.94 18.18 10.22
CA ASP A 124 4.33 19.59 10.18
C ASP A 124 3.82 20.24 8.88
N CYS A 125 3.45 21.55 8.96
CA CYS A 125 3.05 22.29 7.75
C CYS A 125 4.22 22.39 6.76
N PRO A 126 4.01 22.06 5.47
CA PRO A 126 5.07 22.06 4.46
C PRO A 126 5.44 23.47 3.95
N ASP A 127 4.96 24.55 4.58
CA ASP A 127 5.29 25.95 4.24
C ASP A 127 6.74 26.33 4.54
N CYS A 128 7.44 25.51 5.34
CA CYS A 128 8.83 25.70 5.72
C CYS A 128 9.85 25.43 4.59
N PHE A 129 9.44 24.77 3.49
CA PHE A 129 10.35 24.40 2.42
C PHE A 129 10.66 25.56 1.47
N LEU A 130 11.96 25.73 1.16
CA LEU A 130 12.48 26.80 0.32
C LEU A 130 12.56 26.38 -1.16
N ASP A 131 12.98 27.31 -2.01
CA ASP A 131 13.06 27.14 -3.47
C ASP A 131 14.09 26.10 -3.96
N ASP A 132 15.01 25.68 -3.09
CA ASP A 132 15.99 24.65 -3.36
C ASP A 132 15.56 23.22 -2.93
N GLN A 133 14.38 23.09 -2.27
CA GLN A 133 13.88 21.81 -1.82
C GLN A 133 13.55 20.89 -2.99
N LEU A 134 14.03 19.65 -2.92
CA LEU A 134 13.72 18.59 -3.88
C LEU A 134 12.58 17.71 -3.36
N TYR A 135 11.71 17.26 -4.28
CA TYR A 135 10.65 16.32 -3.98
C TYR A 135 10.61 15.18 -5.00
N ILE A 136 10.25 14.00 -4.52
CA ILE A 136 9.71 12.93 -5.37
C ILE A 136 8.20 12.98 -5.31
N ILE A 137 7.56 13.03 -6.47
CA ILE A 137 6.11 12.93 -6.60
C ILE A 137 5.77 11.60 -7.27
N LEU A 138 5.09 10.73 -6.53
CA LEU A 138 4.53 9.50 -7.05
C LEU A 138 3.07 9.76 -7.44
N GLN A 139 2.76 9.63 -8.72
CA GLN A 139 1.38 9.66 -9.20
C GLN A 139 0.86 8.23 -9.30
N LEU A 140 -0.15 7.92 -8.50
CA LEU A 140 -0.73 6.60 -8.31
C LEU A 140 -2.19 6.58 -8.77
N ALA A 141 -2.70 5.41 -9.15
CA ALA A 141 -4.14 5.26 -9.38
C ALA A 141 -4.91 5.37 -8.07
N ASP A 142 -6.07 6.04 -8.10
CA ASP A 142 -6.99 6.09 -6.97
C ASP A 142 -7.59 4.71 -6.72
N ALA A 143 -7.37 4.16 -5.55
CA ALA A 143 -7.82 2.83 -5.13
C ALA A 143 -8.92 2.86 -4.06
N GLY A 144 -9.44 4.03 -3.70
CA GLY A 144 -10.56 4.18 -2.78
C GLY A 144 -10.15 4.47 -1.35
N LYS A 145 -10.79 3.81 -0.37
CA LYS A 145 -10.61 4.05 1.06
C LYS A 145 -9.90 2.88 1.74
N ASP A 146 -9.18 3.16 2.80
CA ASP A 146 -8.52 2.15 3.63
C ASP A 146 -9.52 1.15 4.24
N LEU A 147 -9.01 -0.06 4.52
CA LEU A 147 -9.80 -1.15 5.08
C LEU A 147 -10.31 -0.82 6.49
N GLU A 148 -9.57 -0.05 7.29
CA GLU A 148 -9.93 0.35 8.63
C GLU A 148 -11.19 1.22 8.64
N SER A 149 -11.28 2.19 7.72
CA SER A 149 -12.42 3.11 7.60
C SER A 149 -13.62 2.50 6.85
N PHE A 150 -13.45 1.38 6.15
CA PHE A 150 -14.47 0.81 5.29
C PHE A 150 -15.57 0.09 6.07
N VAL A 151 -16.83 0.20 5.61
CA VAL A 151 -17.98 -0.50 6.19
C VAL A 151 -18.54 -1.53 5.20
N PHE A 152 -18.33 -2.80 5.50
CA PHE A 152 -18.78 -3.93 4.68
C PHE A 152 -20.29 -4.16 4.79
N ALA A 153 -20.91 -4.65 3.74
CA ALA A 153 -22.30 -5.10 3.83
C ALA A 153 -22.42 -6.36 4.70
N ASN A 154 -21.46 -7.27 4.64
CA ASN A 154 -21.40 -8.51 5.42
C ASN A 154 -20.03 -9.19 5.23
N ALA A 155 -19.75 -10.27 5.97
CA ALA A 155 -18.49 -11.01 5.92
C ALA A 155 -18.20 -11.70 4.56
N GLN A 156 -19.19 -11.88 3.67
CA GLN A 156 -18.94 -12.37 2.32
C GLN A 156 -18.07 -11.39 1.51
N GLN A 157 -18.28 -10.09 1.70
CA GLN A 157 -17.41 -9.07 1.07
C GLN A 157 -16.00 -9.10 1.67
N ALA A 158 -15.89 -9.26 2.99
CA ALA A 158 -14.58 -9.37 3.65
C ALA A 158 -13.79 -10.60 3.14
N LEU A 159 -14.44 -11.74 2.98
CA LEU A 159 -13.80 -12.92 2.37
C LEU A 159 -13.39 -12.66 0.89
N ALA A 160 -14.21 -11.92 0.13
CA ALA A 160 -13.87 -11.58 -1.24
C ALA A 160 -12.66 -10.64 -1.32
N MET A 161 -12.57 -9.66 -0.41
CA MET A 161 -11.39 -8.80 -0.22
C MET A 161 -10.17 -9.64 0.13
N PHE A 162 -10.26 -10.47 1.17
CA PHE A 162 -9.18 -11.32 1.63
C PHE A 162 -8.62 -12.22 0.50
N LYS A 163 -9.50 -12.86 -0.28
CA LYS A 163 -9.08 -13.67 -1.44
C LYS A 163 -8.30 -12.83 -2.47
N GLN A 164 -8.72 -11.60 -2.74
CA GLN A 164 -8.03 -10.71 -3.67
C GLN A 164 -6.62 -10.37 -3.17
N VAL A 165 -6.47 -10.05 -1.88
CA VAL A 165 -5.19 -9.77 -1.25
C VAL A 165 -4.28 -10.99 -1.29
N ALA A 166 -4.78 -12.17 -0.90
CA ALA A 166 -4.00 -13.41 -0.91
C ALA A 166 -3.52 -13.79 -2.32
N PHE A 167 -4.39 -13.70 -3.34
CA PHE A 167 -3.98 -13.96 -4.73
C PHE A 167 -2.95 -12.95 -5.24
N ALA A 168 -3.08 -11.67 -4.89
CA ALA A 168 -2.10 -10.65 -5.27
C ALA A 168 -0.72 -10.94 -4.68
N LEU A 169 -0.66 -11.27 -3.37
CA LEU A 169 0.58 -11.65 -2.70
C LEU A 169 1.18 -12.92 -3.29
N ALA A 170 0.38 -13.96 -3.56
CA ALA A 170 0.87 -15.21 -4.16
C ALA A 170 1.53 -14.99 -5.52
N VAL A 171 0.97 -14.09 -6.34
CA VAL A 171 1.55 -13.71 -7.64
C VAL A 171 2.87 -12.98 -7.45
N ALA A 172 2.94 -12.03 -6.53
CA ALA A 172 4.16 -11.26 -6.27
C ALA A 172 5.26 -12.10 -5.59
N GLU A 173 4.91 -13.03 -4.69
CA GLU A 173 5.85 -14.00 -4.12
C GLU A 173 6.52 -14.82 -5.22
N GLU A 174 5.73 -15.33 -6.16
CA GLU A 174 6.24 -16.20 -7.21
C GLU A 174 7.11 -15.47 -8.23
N GLU A 175 6.72 -14.25 -8.60
CA GLU A 175 7.43 -13.49 -9.64
C GLU A 175 8.62 -12.72 -9.12
N LEU A 176 8.52 -12.15 -7.91
CA LEU A 176 9.45 -11.16 -7.40
C LEU A 176 10.08 -11.54 -6.05
N HIS A 177 9.84 -12.74 -5.54
CA HIS A 177 10.19 -13.07 -4.14
C HIS A 177 9.79 -11.95 -3.17
N PHE A 178 8.55 -11.47 -3.32
CA PHE A 178 8.03 -10.30 -2.64
C PHE A 178 7.63 -10.59 -1.20
N GLU A 179 8.02 -9.72 -0.29
CA GLU A 179 7.49 -9.60 1.07
C GLU A 179 6.99 -8.18 1.28
N HIS A 180 5.74 -8.02 1.74
CA HIS A 180 5.19 -6.68 2.02
C HIS A 180 5.79 -6.05 3.27
N ARG A 181 5.87 -6.83 4.35
CA ARG A 181 6.46 -6.47 5.65
C ARG A 181 5.73 -5.40 6.45
N ASP A 182 4.65 -4.82 5.91
CA ASP A 182 3.84 -3.81 6.57
C ASP A 182 2.38 -3.84 6.08
N LEU A 183 1.77 -5.01 5.94
CA LEU A 183 0.41 -5.14 5.40
C LEU A 183 -0.66 -4.99 6.48
N HIS A 184 -0.60 -3.91 7.25
CA HIS A 184 -1.68 -3.57 8.17
C HIS A 184 -2.92 -3.07 7.39
N TRP A 185 -4.06 -2.97 8.06
CA TRP A 185 -5.35 -2.65 7.43
C TRP A 185 -5.43 -1.26 6.78
N GLY A 186 -4.57 -0.30 7.18
CA GLY A 186 -4.38 0.98 6.50
C GLY A 186 -3.76 0.85 5.10
N ASN A 187 -2.99 -0.22 4.86
CA ASN A 187 -2.29 -0.46 3.59
C ASN A 187 -3.07 -1.33 2.59
N ILE A 188 -4.37 -1.55 2.85
CA ILE A 188 -5.32 -2.16 1.90
C ILE A 188 -6.42 -1.15 1.61
N LEU A 189 -6.50 -0.72 0.35
CA LEU A 189 -7.56 0.19 -0.09
C LEU A 189 -8.70 -0.57 -0.77
N LEU A 190 -9.92 -0.07 -0.58
CA LEU A 190 -11.14 -0.67 -1.08
C LEU A 190 -11.95 0.33 -1.92
N LYS A 191 -12.27 -0.08 -3.13
CA LYS A 191 -13.14 0.66 -4.06
C LYS A 191 -14.41 -0.11 -4.33
N GLN A 192 -15.55 0.59 -4.31
CA GLN A 192 -16.82 -0.01 -4.73
C GLN A 192 -16.82 -0.23 -6.25
N VAL A 193 -17.20 -1.41 -6.67
CA VAL A 193 -17.34 -1.82 -8.07
C VAL A 193 -18.67 -2.52 -8.29
N ASP A 194 -19.04 -2.78 -9.55
CA ASP A 194 -20.22 -3.59 -9.84
C ASP A 194 -20.10 -4.99 -9.19
N LYS A 195 -21.20 -5.51 -8.63
CA LYS A 195 -21.24 -6.81 -7.95
C LYS A 195 -20.92 -7.99 -8.87
N SER A 196 -21.11 -7.82 -10.17
CA SER A 196 -20.77 -8.83 -11.19
C SER A 196 -19.30 -8.83 -11.57
N THR A 197 -18.54 -7.80 -11.17
CA THR A 197 -17.10 -7.67 -11.45
C THR A 197 -16.34 -8.85 -10.87
N LYS A 198 -15.42 -9.36 -11.69
CA LYS A 198 -14.49 -10.44 -11.31
C LYS A 198 -13.08 -9.97 -11.61
N ILE A 199 -12.15 -10.31 -10.74
CA ILE A 199 -10.73 -10.04 -10.95
C ILE A 199 -10.05 -11.31 -11.42
N ARG A 200 -9.19 -11.14 -12.42
CA ARG A 200 -8.34 -12.23 -12.93
C ARG A 200 -6.97 -12.15 -12.31
N PHE A 201 -6.49 -13.30 -11.86
CA PHE A 201 -5.11 -13.52 -11.45
C PHE A 201 -4.51 -14.61 -12.33
N THR A 202 -3.26 -14.48 -12.70
CA THR A 202 -2.52 -15.57 -13.35
C THR A 202 -1.36 -15.94 -12.43
N LEU A 203 -1.24 -17.23 -12.11
CA LEU A 203 -0.19 -17.75 -11.23
C LEU A 203 0.37 -19.01 -11.91
N ASN A 204 1.66 -18.98 -12.27
CA ASN A 204 2.34 -20.04 -13.02
C ASN A 204 1.57 -20.42 -14.31
N GLY A 205 1.11 -19.41 -15.05
CA GLY A 205 0.34 -19.61 -16.29
C GLY A 205 -1.11 -20.03 -16.09
N ASN A 206 -1.54 -20.39 -14.87
CA ASN A 206 -2.91 -20.77 -14.58
C ASN A 206 -3.76 -19.55 -14.22
N THR A 207 -4.96 -19.48 -14.77
CA THR A 207 -5.89 -18.37 -14.53
C THR A 207 -6.86 -18.67 -13.40
N TYR A 208 -6.95 -17.77 -12.44
CA TYR A 208 -7.90 -17.79 -11.33
C TYR A 208 -8.83 -16.59 -11.40
N ILE A 209 -10.13 -16.80 -11.18
CA ILE A 209 -11.15 -15.77 -11.26
C ILE A 209 -11.79 -15.59 -9.89
N VAL A 210 -11.58 -14.42 -9.29
CA VAL A 210 -12.12 -14.09 -7.96
C VAL A 210 -13.29 -13.11 -8.11
N PRO A 211 -14.52 -13.50 -7.70
CA PRO A 211 -15.65 -12.58 -7.67
C PRO A 211 -15.48 -11.49 -6.61
N THR A 212 -15.65 -10.24 -6.98
CA THR A 212 -15.43 -9.08 -6.08
C THR A 212 -16.50 -8.91 -5.00
N LYS A 213 -17.71 -9.42 -5.25
CA LYS A 213 -18.90 -9.15 -4.41
C LYS A 213 -19.21 -7.66 -4.22
N GLY A 214 -18.77 -6.83 -5.17
CA GLY A 214 -18.98 -5.39 -5.21
C GLY A 214 -17.87 -4.54 -4.60
N ILE A 215 -16.73 -5.14 -4.27
CA ILE A 215 -15.54 -4.42 -3.77
C ILE A 215 -14.27 -4.91 -4.46
N GLN A 216 -13.39 -4.00 -4.81
CA GLN A 216 -12.05 -4.28 -5.30
C GLN A 216 -11.04 -3.86 -4.24
N ALA A 217 -10.10 -4.76 -3.93
CA ALA A 217 -9.00 -4.50 -3.01
C ALA A 217 -7.74 -4.14 -3.78
N THR A 218 -6.95 -3.22 -3.22
CA THR A 218 -5.65 -2.80 -3.75
C THR A 218 -4.67 -2.64 -2.60
N ILE A 219 -3.52 -3.27 -2.71
CA ILE A 219 -2.42 -3.17 -1.74
C ILE A 219 -1.57 -1.95 -2.08
N ILE A 220 -1.18 -1.18 -1.05
CA ILE A 220 -0.38 0.05 -1.16
C ILE A 220 0.76 0.03 -0.15
N ASP A 221 1.63 1.01 -0.27
CA ASP A 221 2.76 1.34 0.59
C ASP A 221 3.80 0.21 0.71
N PHE A 222 4.88 0.37 -0.05
CA PHE A 222 5.94 -0.61 -0.16
C PHE A 222 7.23 -0.15 0.52
N THR A 223 7.12 0.82 1.42
CA THR A 223 8.26 1.45 2.12
C THR A 223 9.13 0.41 2.85
N LEU A 224 8.52 -0.61 3.49
CA LEU A 224 9.23 -1.65 4.23
C LEU A 224 9.42 -2.94 3.43
N SER A 225 8.96 -2.97 2.18
CA SER A 225 8.89 -4.18 1.38
C SER A 225 10.25 -4.67 0.89
N ARG A 226 10.26 -5.94 0.44
CA ARG A 226 11.38 -6.60 -0.21
C ARG A 226 10.95 -7.19 -1.54
N VAL A 227 11.76 -7.02 -2.58
CA VAL A 227 11.65 -7.74 -3.86
C VAL A 227 13.01 -8.25 -4.31
N GLU A 228 12.98 -9.18 -5.25
CA GLU A 228 14.16 -9.61 -6.02
C GLU A 228 13.80 -9.56 -7.50
N HIS A 229 14.58 -8.82 -8.27
CA HIS A 229 14.40 -8.68 -9.68
C HIS A 229 15.77 -8.80 -10.38
N ASP A 230 15.86 -9.67 -11.40
CA ASP A 230 17.11 -9.95 -12.16
C ASP A 230 18.32 -10.27 -11.25
N GLY A 231 18.08 -10.98 -10.13
CA GLY A 231 19.13 -11.36 -9.18
C GLY A 231 19.59 -10.23 -8.25
N VAL A 232 18.93 -9.05 -8.31
CA VAL A 232 19.17 -7.94 -7.39
C VAL A 232 18.09 -7.92 -6.34
N VAL A 233 18.49 -7.94 -5.07
CA VAL A 233 17.57 -7.81 -3.92
C VAL A 233 17.44 -6.35 -3.53
N ILE A 234 16.21 -5.84 -3.51
CA ILE A 234 15.87 -4.47 -3.11
C ILE A 234 15.00 -4.58 -1.86
N PHE A 235 15.40 -3.98 -0.77
CA PHE A 235 14.70 -4.06 0.51
C PHE A 235 15.05 -2.88 1.42
N ASN A 236 14.23 -2.65 2.43
CA ASN A 236 14.57 -1.80 3.56
C ASN A 236 15.10 -2.70 4.69
N ASP A 237 16.26 -2.34 5.24
CA ASP A 237 16.86 -3.09 6.36
C ASP A 237 16.24 -2.63 7.69
N LEU A 238 15.21 -3.34 8.13
CA LEU A 238 14.48 -3.01 9.37
C LEU A 238 15.32 -3.27 10.63
N SER A 239 16.49 -3.91 10.53
CA SER A 239 17.40 -4.04 11.67
C SER A 239 17.97 -2.71 12.14
N LEU A 240 17.89 -1.69 11.28
CA LEU A 240 18.36 -0.32 11.54
C LEU A 240 17.31 0.54 12.28
N ASP A 241 16.09 0.04 12.40
CA ASP A 241 14.97 0.70 13.11
C ASP A 241 14.47 -0.17 14.28
N PRO A 242 15.17 -0.15 15.43
CA PRO A 242 14.79 -0.96 16.58
C PRO A 242 13.45 -0.56 17.20
N ASP A 243 13.00 0.68 17.01
CA ASP A 243 11.77 1.19 17.60
C ASP A 243 10.53 0.52 16.99
N LEU A 244 10.60 0.06 15.74
CA LEU A 244 9.56 -0.72 15.08
C LEU A 244 9.14 -1.96 15.88
N PHE A 245 10.05 -2.53 16.65
CA PHE A 245 9.82 -3.78 17.41
C PHE A 245 9.43 -3.55 18.87
N THR A 246 9.41 -2.29 19.34
CA THR A 246 9.12 -1.95 20.75
C THR A 246 7.68 -1.54 20.99
N ALA A 247 6.95 -1.12 19.96
CA ALA A 247 5.57 -0.68 20.08
C ALA A 247 4.64 -1.82 20.54
N GLU A 248 3.58 -1.46 21.28
CA GLU A 248 2.60 -2.37 21.86
C GLU A 248 1.17 -1.88 21.56
N GLY A 249 0.18 -2.75 21.82
CA GLY A 249 -1.24 -2.41 21.79
C GLY A 249 -2.02 -2.96 20.61
N ASP A 250 -1.49 -2.96 19.40
CA ASP A 250 -2.13 -3.61 18.25
C ASP A 250 -1.37 -4.88 17.84
N TYR A 251 -2.10 -5.85 17.31
CA TYR A 251 -1.52 -7.11 16.82
C TYR A 251 -0.46 -6.91 15.72
N GLN A 252 -0.52 -5.82 14.95
CA GLN A 252 0.53 -5.50 13.96
C GLN A 252 1.93 -5.45 14.57
N PHE A 253 2.08 -4.98 15.82
CA PHE A 253 3.37 -4.90 16.50
C PHE A 253 3.92 -6.28 16.85
N ASP A 254 3.05 -7.26 17.14
CA ASP A 254 3.45 -8.66 17.28
C ASP A 254 3.92 -9.25 15.94
N ILE A 255 3.28 -8.87 14.82
CA ILE A 255 3.69 -9.31 13.49
C ILE A 255 5.14 -8.89 13.17
N TYR A 256 5.53 -7.65 13.47
CA TYR A 256 6.92 -7.20 13.27
C TYR A 256 7.90 -8.05 14.07
N ARG A 257 7.62 -8.33 15.36
CA ARG A 257 8.44 -9.20 16.20
C ARG A 257 8.51 -10.63 15.70
N LEU A 258 7.41 -11.18 15.19
CA LEU A 258 7.36 -12.51 14.59
C LEU A 258 8.19 -12.58 13.31
N MET A 259 8.10 -11.58 12.42
CA MET A 259 8.93 -11.49 11.21
C MET A 259 10.43 -11.46 11.57
N GLN A 260 10.84 -10.62 12.54
CA GLN A 260 12.21 -10.53 13.00
C GLN A 260 12.71 -11.87 13.54
N LYS A 261 11.87 -12.60 14.27
CA LYS A 261 12.20 -13.93 14.78
C LYS A 261 12.39 -14.96 13.65
N GLU A 262 11.51 -14.94 12.65
CA GLU A 262 11.53 -15.92 11.55
C GLU A 262 12.70 -15.72 10.59
N ASN A 263 13.04 -14.45 10.27
CA ASN A 263 14.16 -14.15 9.39
C ASN A 263 15.52 -14.06 10.11
N GLY A 264 15.54 -14.21 11.43
CA GLY A 264 16.76 -14.09 12.24
C GLY A 264 17.37 -12.68 12.18
N ASN A 265 16.55 -11.65 11.99
CA ASN A 265 16.93 -10.26 11.75
C ASN A 265 17.76 -10.04 10.47
N ASN A 266 17.66 -10.96 9.50
CA ASN A 266 18.25 -10.85 8.16
C ASN A 266 17.18 -10.44 7.15
N TRP A 267 17.05 -9.15 6.91
CA TRP A 267 16.01 -8.56 6.08
C TRP A 267 16.29 -8.65 4.56
N GLN A 268 17.48 -9.07 4.17
CA GLN A 268 17.81 -9.38 2.77
C GLN A 268 17.21 -10.72 2.33
N SER A 269 17.15 -11.71 3.24
CA SER A 269 16.62 -13.03 2.94
C SER A 269 15.13 -12.99 2.56
N PHE A 270 14.73 -13.85 1.64
CA PHE A 270 13.32 -14.08 1.33
C PHE A 270 12.73 -15.10 2.29
N VAL A 271 11.74 -14.67 3.06
CA VAL A 271 11.01 -15.52 4.02
C VAL A 271 9.51 -15.36 3.73
N PRO A 272 8.94 -16.15 2.79
CA PRO A 272 7.55 -15.98 2.34
C PRO A 272 6.50 -16.13 3.45
N HIS A 273 6.85 -16.79 4.55
CA HIS A 273 5.98 -16.94 5.72
C HIS A 273 5.62 -15.59 6.37
N THR A 274 6.44 -14.55 6.20
CA THR A 274 6.13 -13.21 6.70
C THR A 274 4.83 -12.64 6.09
N ASN A 275 4.54 -12.94 4.82
CA ASN A 275 3.28 -12.56 4.20
C ASN A 275 2.08 -13.35 4.78
N LEU A 276 2.28 -14.60 5.22
CA LEU A 276 1.23 -15.37 5.91
C LEU A 276 0.91 -14.79 7.29
N LEU A 277 1.91 -14.28 8.01
CA LEU A 277 1.70 -13.55 9.27
C LEU A 277 0.77 -12.35 9.04
N TRP A 278 0.99 -11.58 7.99
CA TRP A 278 0.12 -10.47 7.62
C TRP A 278 -1.26 -10.91 7.15
N LEU A 279 -1.38 -12.03 6.43
CA LEU A 279 -2.70 -12.59 6.09
C LEU A 279 -3.48 -13.03 7.33
N HIS A 280 -2.80 -13.61 8.32
CA HIS A 280 -3.40 -13.94 9.61
C HIS A 280 -3.90 -12.67 10.33
N TYR A 281 -3.11 -11.61 10.35
CA TYR A 281 -3.52 -10.30 10.87
C TYR A 281 -4.81 -9.78 10.18
N ILE A 282 -4.88 -9.87 8.84
CA ILE A 282 -6.08 -9.44 8.10
C ILE A 282 -7.30 -10.30 8.42
N LEU A 283 -7.13 -11.61 8.64
CA LEU A 283 -8.20 -12.50 9.08
C LEU A 283 -8.68 -12.15 10.49
N ASP A 284 -7.76 -11.96 11.44
CA ASP A 284 -8.09 -11.52 12.80
C ASP A 284 -8.91 -10.19 12.77
N LYS A 285 -8.41 -9.16 12.07
CA LYS A 285 -9.16 -7.91 11.90
C LYS A 285 -10.54 -8.12 11.27
N SER A 286 -10.63 -9.00 10.26
CA SER A 286 -11.89 -9.30 9.56
C SER A 286 -12.92 -9.99 10.47
N ILE A 287 -12.47 -10.76 11.44
CA ILE A 287 -13.33 -11.48 12.38
C ILE A 287 -13.72 -10.61 13.57
N THR A 288 -12.80 -9.80 14.08
CA THR A 288 -12.92 -9.14 15.38
C THR A 288 -13.28 -7.65 15.32
N LEU A 289 -12.74 -6.90 14.34
CA LEU A 289 -12.75 -5.43 14.36
C LEU A 289 -13.43 -4.77 13.15
N LEU A 290 -13.46 -5.40 11.96
CA LEU A 290 -14.08 -4.80 10.80
C LEU A 290 -15.56 -4.48 11.01
N ARG A 291 -16.01 -3.36 10.43
CA ARG A 291 -17.38 -2.88 10.57
C ARG A 291 -18.30 -3.49 9.52
N TYR A 292 -19.41 -4.07 9.98
CA TYR A 292 -20.41 -4.73 9.15
C TYR A 292 -21.80 -4.13 9.32
N LYS A 293 -22.50 -3.81 8.20
CA LYS A 293 -23.87 -3.28 8.25
C LYS A 293 -24.90 -4.27 8.79
N ASN A 294 -24.70 -5.58 8.57
CA ASN A 294 -25.66 -6.62 8.87
C ASN A 294 -25.04 -7.82 9.63
N PRO A 295 -24.46 -7.62 10.84
CA PRO A 295 -23.72 -8.67 11.54
C PRO A 295 -24.61 -9.81 12.07
N THR A 296 -25.91 -9.59 12.22
CA THR A 296 -26.86 -10.60 12.77
C THR A 296 -27.40 -11.54 11.71
N ARG A 297 -27.27 -11.22 10.41
CA ARG A 297 -27.82 -12.02 9.33
C ARG A 297 -27.10 -13.38 9.18
N LYS A 298 -27.87 -14.42 8.84
CA LYS A 298 -27.36 -15.79 8.61
C LYS A 298 -26.16 -15.81 7.67
N LEU A 299 -26.26 -15.13 6.53
CA LEU A 299 -25.16 -15.03 5.56
C LEU A 299 -23.86 -14.49 6.18
N HIS A 300 -23.95 -13.43 7.02
CA HIS A 300 -22.76 -12.89 7.68
C HIS A 300 -22.13 -13.95 8.60
N LYS A 301 -22.93 -14.61 9.44
CA LYS A 301 -22.44 -15.63 10.39
C LYS A 301 -21.78 -16.82 9.68
N GLU A 302 -22.35 -17.28 8.55
CA GLU A 302 -21.77 -18.34 7.73
C GLU A 302 -20.39 -17.96 7.19
N TYR A 303 -20.20 -16.70 6.78
CA TYR A 303 -18.92 -16.25 6.23
C TYR A 303 -17.89 -15.89 7.33
N ILE A 304 -18.31 -15.52 8.53
CA ILE A 304 -17.41 -15.41 9.68
C ILE A 304 -16.83 -16.79 10.04
N ILE A 305 -17.63 -17.87 9.96
CA ILE A 305 -17.11 -19.23 10.17
C ILE A 305 -16.03 -19.57 9.15
N LYS A 306 -16.26 -19.25 7.85
CA LYS A 306 -15.27 -19.47 6.80
C LYS A 306 -13.98 -18.69 6.99
N LEU A 307 -14.08 -17.43 7.48
CA LEU A 307 -12.89 -16.63 7.80
C LEU A 307 -12.09 -17.26 8.95
N LYS A 308 -12.76 -17.79 9.99
CA LYS A 308 -12.12 -18.52 11.09
C LYS A 308 -11.45 -19.81 10.62
N GLU A 309 -12.12 -20.59 9.78
CA GLU A 309 -11.51 -21.81 9.18
C GLU A 309 -10.22 -21.48 8.41
N LEU A 310 -10.14 -20.32 7.73
CA LEU A 310 -8.93 -19.87 7.05
C LEU A 310 -7.87 -19.37 8.04
N GLU A 311 -8.26 -18.68 9.10
CA GLU A 311 -7.37 -18.22 10.17
C GLU A 311 -6.67 -19.41 10.85
N ASP A 312 -7.40 -20.48 11.14
CA ASP A 312 -6.89 -21.70 11.78
C ASP A 312 -5.78 -22.39 10.96
N VAL A 313 -5.78 -22.22 9.63
CA VAL A 313 -4.86 -22.97 8.73
C VAL A 313 -3.79 -22.10 8.08
N VAL A 314 -3.95 -20.77 7.99
CA VAL A 314 -3.07 -19.90 7.20
C VAL A 314 -1.60 -20.01 7.63
N LEU A 315 -1.31 -20.01 8.93
CA LEU A 315 0.06 -20.11 9.46
C LEU A 315 0.67 -21.52 9.35
N SER A 316 -0.10 -22.56 8.97
CA SER A 316 0.43 -23.90 8.72
C SER A 316 0.99 -24.08 7.31
N CYS A 317 0.75 -23.12 6.42
CA CYS A 317 1.27 -23.13 5.06
C CYS A 317 2.71 -22.58 5.02
N ARG A 318 3.45 -22.87 3.93
CA ARG A 318 4.85 -22.44 3.77
C ARG A 318 4.98 -21.09 3.11
N SER A 319 3.99 -20.69 2.30
CA SER A 319 3.93 -19.46 1.54
C SER A 319 2.48 -19.10 1.21
N VAL A 320 2.24 -17.86 0.80
CA VAL A 320 0.89 -17.47 0.34
C VAL A 320 0.50 -18.23 -0.93
N LYS A 321 1.45 -18.54 -1.81
CA LYS A 321 1.20 -19.42 -2.97
C LYS A 321 0.66 -20.77 -2.52
N ASP A 322 1.30 -21.43 -1.55
CA ASP A 322 0.85 -22.71 -0.98
C ASP A 322 -0.58 -22.57 -0.41
N PHE A 323 -0.82 -21.56 0.39
CA PHE A 323 -2.12 -21.28 1.00
C PHE A 323 -3.23 -21.06 -0.05
N VAL A 324 -2.97 -20.25 -1.07
CA VAL A 324 -3.94 -19.96 -2.14
C VAL A 324 -4.31 -21.26 -2.89
N LEU A 325 -3.32 -22.07 -3.27
CA LEU A 325 -3.54 -23.27 -4.06
C LEU A 325 -4.26 -24.39 -3.29
N HIS A 326 -4.07 -24.48 -1.97
CA HIS A 326 -4.68 -25.54 -1.16
C HIS A 326 -5.99 -25.14 -0.47
N CYS A 327 -6.15 -23.83 -0.12
CA CYS A 327 -7.26 -23.41 0.72
C CYS A 327 -8.25 -22.46 0.02
N LEU A 328 -7.87 -21.81 -1.10
CA LEU A 328 -8.72 -20.80 -1.73
C LEU A 328 -9.20 -21.13 -3.15
N THR A 329 -8.65 -22.16 -3.78
CA THR A 329 -9.04 -22.62 -5.15
C THR A 329 -10.16 -23.68 -5.19
#